data_3000341318bb9b11b230011185c6d83d
#
_entry.id   3000341318bb9b11b230011185c6d83d
#
_cell.length_a   1.000
_cell.length_b   1.000
_cell.length_c   1.000
_cell.angle_alpha   90.00
_cell.angle_beta   90.00
_cell.angle_gamma   90.00
#
_symmetry.space_group_name_H-M   'P 1'
#
loop_
_entity.id
_entity.type
_entity.pdbx_description
1 polymer ?
#
loop_
_entity_poly.entity_id
_entity_poly.type
_entity_poly.pdbx_seq_one_letter_code
_entity_poly.pdbx_strand_id
1 'polypeptide(L)'
;MTTSNTPIYASQARPWLKFYDQKYIDQTMPACTAFELVCRQNKNRLGETALEYYGRKFTYADFIVNVKKTAAALRAAGLKKGDIATVVSVMTPEIIFAFYAADMIGATLNLVDPRYSVEGIREYIEEVDSHLLICLNVVYERCHQAAKRTHVEHVVVLSPADSLPLPLALGYKVKNLDKNKYHSNVIHWKQFLAAGKDESIAAEPYDPEHTCVVVHTGGTTGSPKGVMLTDNNFNGIAMQFSACDTLFSKGQSLLNIMPPFIAYGFACGVHLPLTLGIKVVIIPNLDPNKLGSLIWKYKPEHMFGVPSHYQQLAVDPKLQNKDLSFIRNYAAGGDAIARGAEQTVNDFLAAHNVEFPIAKGYGMTEASSAATAAAGQNNKPGSVGLPLVNTLVSAFEPGTDTELPIGQRGELCISGPGVMKGYYNKPAETAAILRTHADGRVWVHTGDIGYLDEDGFVYLDSRIKRLIIRHDGFKVFPSMIENVVSQHPAVHQCSVVGCADKDHVQGRLPFVYLVLDPAVPAAKRKQIIKELRQLCIEELPEYVQPVGYKIIPEMPLTLAAKFDYRKLEEEITPRDY
;
A
#
# COMPACT_ATOMS: atom_id res chain seq x y z
N MET A 1 -17.42 45.20 -13.45
CA MET A 1 -16.05 44.75 -13.68
C MET A 1 -16.10 43.23 -13.70
N THR A 2 -16.16 42.63 -14.87
CA THR A 2 -16.07 41.18 -15.05
C THR A 2 -14.61 40.80 -14.84
N THR A 3 -14.31 40.27 -13.66
CA THR A 3 -13.03 39.58 -13.44
C THR A 3 -13.00 38.40 -14.41
N SER A 4 -12.16 38.47 -15.42
CA SER A 4 -11.84 37.32 -16.27
C SER A 4 -11.19 36.25 -15.36
N ASN A 5 -11.99 35.33 -14.84
CA ASN A 5 -11.47 34.15 -14.12
C ASN A 5 -10.78 33.26 -15.14
N THR A 6 -9.51 33.52 -15.40
CA THR A 6 -8.68 32.58 -16.16
C THR A 6 -8.64 31.26 -15.39
N PRO A 7 -8.95 30.12 -16.02
CA PRO A 7 -8.91 28.82 -15.35
C PRO A 7 -7.51 28.56 -14.79
N ILE A 8 -7.44 28.15 -13.53
CA ILE A 8 -6.17 27.79 -12.86
C ILE A 8 -6.04 26.27 -12.87
N TYR A 9 -4.95 25.78 -13.44
CA TYR A 9 -4.66 24.35 -13.56
C TYR A 9 -3.61 23.92 -12.54
N ALA A 10 -3.86 22.79 -11.88
CA ALA A 10 -3.02 22.31 -10.79
C ALA A 10 -1.60 21.95 -11.23
N SER A 11 -1.44 21.39 -12.44
CA SER A 11 -0.14 21.04 -13.02
C SER A 11 0.78 22.25 -13.22
N GLN A 12 0.20 23.43 -13.44
CA GLN A 12 0.91 24.69 -13.68
C GLN A 12 1.11 25.49 -12.38
N ALA A 13 0.03 25.72 -11.63
CA ALA A 13 0.02 26.56 -10.44
C ALA A 13 0.71 25.92 -9.24
N ARG A 14 0.61 24.60 -9.08
CA ARG A 14 1.18 23.81 -7.99
C ARG A 14 0.97 24.44 -6.61
N PRO A 15 -0.28 24.74 -6.20
CA PRO A 15 -0.55 25.54 -5.01
C PRO A 15 -0.06 24.89 -3.72
N TRP A 16 0.16 23.58 -3.70
CA TRP A 16 0.69 22.83 -2.54
C TRP A 16 2.17 23.13 -2.25
N LEU A 17 2.95 23.68 -3.21
CA LEU A 17 4.38 23.93 -2.98
C LEU A 17 4.63 24.94 -1.87
N LYS A 18 3.67 25.82 -1.55
CA LYS A 18 3.77 26.74 -0.41
C LYS A 18 3.89 26.05 0.96
N PHE A 19 3.56 24.77 1.05
CA PHE A 19 3.67 23.96 2.28
C PHE A 19 5.01 23.23 2.40
N TYR A 20 5.90 23.37 1.41
CA TYR A 20 7.21 22.72 1.39
C TYR A 20 8.33 23.75 1.44
N ASP A 21 9.41 23.44 2.16
CA ASP A 21 10.62 24.24 2.14
C ASP A 21 11.28 24.22 0.76
N GLN A 22 11.82 25.34 0.32
CA GLN A 22 12.45 25.49 -1.00
C GLN A 22 13.55 24.44 -1.25
N LYS A 23 14.33 24.10 -0.23
CA LYS A 23 15.39 23.06 -0.31
C LYS A 23 14.89 21.71 -0.82
N TYR A 24 13.62 21.35 -0.57
CA TYR A 24 13.03 20.10 -1.04
C TYR A 24 12.40 20.24 -2.42
N ILE A 25 11.88 21.43 -2.74
CA ILE A 25 11.35 21.73 -4.08
C ILE A 25 12.46 21.62 -5.12
N ASP A 26 13.64 22.15 -4.80
CA ASP A 26 14.82 22.18 -5.68
C ASP A 26 15.66 20.91 -5.61
N GLN A 27 15.25 19.93 -4.78
CA GLN A 27 15.98 18.69 -4.59
C GLN A 27 16.00 17.85 -5.86
N THR A 28 17.20 17.51 -6.32
CA THR A 28 17.39 16.54 -7.40
C THR A 28 17.29 15.12 -6.89
N MET A 29 16.60 14.26 -7.65
CA MET A 29 16.53 12.83 -7.33
C MET A 29 17.93 12.21 -7.49
N PRO A 30 18.38 11.38 -6.51
CA PRO A 30 19.70 10.77 -6.55
C PRO A 30 19.79 9.72 -7.66
N ALA A 31 20.79 9.87 -8.56
CA ALA A 31 21.12 8.86 -9.56
C ALA A 31 21.97 7.75 -8.92
N CYS A 32 21.33 6.79 -8.28
CA CYS A 32 21.96 5.64 -7.62
C CYS A 32 20.94 4.52 -7.38
N THR A 33 21.44 3.31 -7.09
CA THR A 33 20.56 2.19 -6.74
C THR A 33 19.92 2.41 -5.37
N ALA A 34 18.82 1.69 -5.09
CA ALA A 34 18.13 1.75 -3.79
C ALA A 34 19.08 1.33 -2.64
N PHE A 35 19.89 0.31 -2.85
CA PHE A 35 20.89 -0.11 -1.87
C PHE A 35 21.93 0.98 -1.61
N GLU A 36 22.45 1.58 -2.68
CA GLU A 36 23.46 2.64 -2.58
C GLU A 36 22.93 3.87 -1.83
N LEU A 37 21.66 4.26 -2.05
CA LEU A 37 21.03 5.38 -1.34
C LEU A 37 20.98 5.11 0.17
N VAL A 38 20.53 3.94 0.60
CA VAL A 38 20.50 3.57 2.03
C VAL A 38 21.91 3.63 2.63
N CYS A 39 22.92 3.11 1.92
CA CYS A 39 24.32 3.14 2.39
C CYS A 39 24.86 4.57 2.51
N ARG A 40 24.63 5.43 1.50
CA ARG A 40 25.07 6.83 1.48
C ARG A 40 24.45 7.64 2.64
N GLN A 41 23.15 7.49 2.87
CA GLN A 41 22.42 8.23 3.89
C GLN A 41 22.82 7.82 5.32
N ASN A 42 23.29 6.59 5.52
CA ASN A 42 23.62 6.05 6.82
C ASN A 42 25.12 5.76 7.05
N LYS A 43 26.02 6.28 6.19
CA LYS A 43 27.47 6.01 6.27
C LYS A 43 28.10 6.33 7.63
N ASN A 44 27.56 7.28 8.37
CA ASN A 44 28.02 7.70 9.69
C ASN A 44 27.23 7.05 10.84
N ARG A 45 26.35 6.07 10.55
CA ARG A 45 25.41 5.47 11.51
C ARG A 45 25.45 3.93 11.49
N LEU A 46 26.56 3.36 11.07
CA LEU A 46 26.71 1.91 10.87
C LEU A 46 26.42 1.08 12.14
N GLY A 47 26.66 1.63 13.32
CA GLY A 47 26.35 0.97 14.60
C GLY A 47 24.91 1.09 15.07
N GLU A 48 24.08 1.91 14.40
CA GLU A 48 22.68 2.07 14.79
C GLU A 48 21.82 0.94 14.23
N THR A 49 20.70 0.66 14.93
CA THR A 49 19.79 -0.41 14.54
C THR A 49 19.01 -0.01 13.28
N ALA A 50 19.15 -0.79 12.21
CA ALA A 50 18.39 -0.69 10.96
C ALA A 50 17.09 -1.52 11.03
N LEU A 51 17.17 -2.78 11.46
CA LEU A 51 16.05 -3.71 11.53
C LEU A 51 15.90 -4.30 12.93
N GLU A 52 14.66 -4.53 13.34
CA GLU A 52 14.34 -5.29 14.56
C GLU A 52 13.29 -6.36 14.22
N TYR A 53 13.59 -7.62 14.57
CA TYR A 53 12.74 -8.76 14.30
C TYR A 53 12.56 -9.61 15.54
N TYR A 54 11.38 -9.54 16.16
CA TYR A 54 11.07 -10.23 17.43
C TYR A 54 12.11 -10.02 18.54
N GLY A 55 12.73 -8.84 18.60
CA GLY A 55 13.75 -8.46 19.57
C GLY A 55 15.19 -8.72 19.11
N ARG A 56 15.43 -9.44 18.01
CA ARG A 56 16.75 -9.46 17.35
C ARG A 56 16.95 -8.17 16.57
N LYS A 57 18.05 -7.51 16.83
CA LYS A 57 18.44 -6.26 16.17
C LYS A 57 19.54 -6.51 15.16
N PHE A 58 19.46 -5.83 14.02
CA PHE A 58 20.48 -5.75 12.99
C PHE A 58 20.89 -4.29 12.86
N THR A 59 22.16 -4.00 13.02
CA THR A 59 22.70 -2.66 12.77
C THR A 59 22.76 -2.39 11.25
N TYR A 60 23.02 -1.13 10.85
CA TYR A 60 23.28 -0.83 9.44
C TYR A 60 24.52 -1.58 8.93
N ALA A 61 25.54 -1.80 9.77
CA ALA A 61 26.69 -2.64 9.41
C ALA A 61 26.25 -4.10 9.16
N ASP A 62 25.43 -4.68 10.07
CA ASP A 62 24.89 -6.02 9.88
C ASP A 62 24.02 -6.12 8.63
N PHE A 63 23.19 -5.12 8.38
CA PHE A 63 22.36 -5.03 7.18
C PHE A 63 23.21 -5.09 5.91
N ILE A 64 24.24 -4.24 5.79
CA ILE A 64 25.13 -4.21 4.63
C ILE A 64 25.85 -5.55 4.44
N VAL A 65 26.36 -6.15 5.52
CA VAL A 65 27.02 -7.46 5.47
C VAL A 65 26.06 -8.55 4.99
N ASN A 66 24.83 -8.59 5.50
CA ASN A 66 23.85 -9.59 5.08
C ASN A 66 23.41 -9.38 3.62
N VAL A 67 23.24 -8.14 3.15
CA VAL A 67 22.97 -7.84 1.74
C VAL A 67 24.07 -8.38 0.85
N LYS A 68 25.35 -8.10 1.16
CA LYS A 68 26.50 -8.59 0.37
C LYS A 68 26.59 -10.12 0.35
N LYS A 69 26.39 -10.78 1.50
CA LYS A 69 26.34 -12.26 1.58
C LYS A 69 25.23 -12.83 0.71
N THR A 70 24.06 -12.20 0.74
CA THR A 70 22.92 -12.62 -0.07
C THR A 70 23.20 -12.40 -1.56
N ALA A 71 23.84 -11.29 -1.93
CA ALA A 71 24.26 -11.02 -3.32
C ALA A 71 25.22 -12.08 -3.84
N ALA A 72 26.23 -12.48 -3.03
CA ALA A 72 27.15 -13.57 -3.35
C ALA A 72 26.41 -14.91 -3.55
N ALA A 73 25.41 -15.19 -2.70
CA ALA A 73 24.61 -16.40 -2.82
C ALA A 73 23.69 -16.40 -4.06
N LEU A 74 23.11 -15.25 -4.41
CA LEU A 74 22.30 -15.09 -5.63
C LEU A 74 23.16 -15.33 -6.89
N ARG A 75 24.37 -14.76 -6.94
CA ARG A 75 25.33 -15.00 -8.02
C ARG A 75 25.75 -16.48 -8.09
N ALA A 76 26.02 -17.11 -6.96
CA ALA A 76 26.37 -18.53 -6.90
C ALA A 76 25.22 -19.44 -7.34
N ALA A 77 23.97 -19.02 -7.17
CA ALA A 77 22.78 -19.68 -7.70
C ALA A 77 22.52 -19.37 -9.19
N GLY A 78 23.43 -18.67 -9.86
CA GLY A 78 23.34 -18.39 -11.30
C GLY A 78 22.64 -17.10 -11.68
N LEU A 79 22.09 -16.33 -10.71
CA LEU A 79 21.36 -15.09 -11.01
C LEU A 79 22.31 -14.00 -11.53
N LYS A 80 21.97 -13.41 -12.66
CA LYS A 80 22.76 -12.38 -13.36
C LYS A 80 22.00 -11.09 -13.49
N LYS A 81 22.68 -10.03 -13.95
CA LYS A 81 22.04 -8.77 -14.33
C LYS A 81 20.91 -9.02 -15.35
N GLY A 82 19.75 -8.47 -15.06
CA GLY A 82 18.54 -8.62 -15.89
C GLY A 82 17.70 -9.87 -15.61
N ASP A 83 18.22 -10.84 -14.86
CA ASP A 83 17.43 -12.01 -14.46
C ASP A 83 16.41 -11.65 -13.37
N ILE A 84 15.33 -12.46 -13.28
CA ILE A 84 14.27 -12.27 -12.29
C ILE A 84 14.20 -13.51 -11.39
N ALA A 85 14.22 -13.28 -10.06
CA ALA A 85 13.94 -14.31 -9.06
C ALA A 85 12.56 -14.10 -8.46
N THR A 86 11.74 -15.16 -8.39
CA THR A 86 10.42 -15.10 -7.74
C THR A 86 10.55 -15.36 -6.24
N VAL A 87 9.86 -14.55 -5.45
CA VAL A 87 9.83 -14.62 -3.99
C VAL A 87 8.40 -14.78 -3.50
N VAL A 88 8.10 -15.89 -2.84
CA VAL A 88 6.78 -16.21 -2.26
C VAL A 88 6.90 -16.20 -0.73
N SER A 89 6.72 -15.02 -0.12
CA SER A 89 7.00 -14.87 1.31
C SER A 89 6.19 -13.73 1.96
N VAL A 90 6.26 -13.70 3.29
CA VAL A 90 5.90 -12.55 4.13
C VAL A 90 7.15 -11.70 4.40
N MET A 91 6.96 -10.51 5.00
CA MET A 91 8.08 -9.63 5.33
C MET A 91 8.98 -10.26 6.40
N THR A 92 10.23 -10.58 6.06
CA THR A 92 11.27 -11.04 6.97
C THR A 92 12.59 -10.32 6.67
N PRO A 93 13.58 -10.32 7.59
CA PRO A 93 14.89 -9.74 7.30
C PRO A 93 15.54 -10.32 6.04
N GLU A 94 15.38 -11.63 5.80
CA GLU A 94 15.94 -12.33 4.63
C GLU A 94 15.40 -11.75 3.31
N ILE A 95 14.11 -11.42 3.27
CA ILE A 95 13.49 -10.83 2.07
C ILE A 95 13.99 -9.41 1.84
N ILE A 96 14.20 -8.65 2.91
CA ILE A 96 14.79 -7.31 2.82
C ILE A 96 16.24 -7.43 2.30
N PHE A 97 17.03 -8.35 2.82
CA PHE A 97 18.41 -8.59 2.32
C PHE A 97 18.39 -9.04 0.86
N ALA A 98 17.46 -9.95 0.47
CA ALA A 98 17.35 -10.43 -0.90
C ALA A 98 16.98 -9.31 -1.89
N PHE A 99 16.10 -8.37 -1.49
CA PHE A 99 15.75 -7.23 -2.33
C PHE A 99 16.97 -6.37 -2.66
N TYR A 100 17.68 -5.89 -1.64
CA TYR A 100 18.86 -5.06 -1.87
C TYR A 100 20.03 -5.83 -2.47
N ALA A 101 20.09 -7.14 -2.27
CA ALA A 101 21.10 -7.99 -2.88
C ALA A 101 20.85 -8.19 -4.39
N ALA A 102 19.60 -8.40 -4.78
CA ALA A 102 19.19 -8.47 -6.19
C ALA A 102 19.46 -7.13 -6.88
N ASP A 103 19.04 -6.02 -6.27
CA ASP A 103 19.31 -4.66 -6.72
C ASP A 103 20.82 -4.43 -6.93
N MET A 104 21.63 -4.79 -5.94
CA MET A 104 23.09 -4.66 -6.00
C MET A 104 23.71 -5.38 -7.20
N ILE A 105 23.19 -6.53 -7.62
CA ILE A 105 23.70 -7.31 -8.76
C ILE A 105 22.96 -7.05 -10.07
N GLY A 106 22.06 -6.06 -10.12
CA GLY A 106 21.27 -5.70 -11.30
C GLY A 106 20.21 -6.73 -11.68
N ALA A 107 19.78 -7.57 -10.72
CA ALA A 107 18.68 -8.52 -10.89
C ALA A 107 17.38 -7.95 -10.30
N THR A 108 16.26 -8.54 -10.67
CA THR A 108 14.92 -8.12 -10.25
C THR A 108 14.30 -9.15 -9.31
N LEU A 109 13.57 -8.72 -8.27
CA LEU A 109 12.70 -9.61 -7.51
C LEU A 109 11.24 -9.49 -7.98
N ASN A 110 10.61 -10.64 -8.19
CA ASN A 110 9.18 -10.77 -8.42
C ASN A 110 8.51 -11.18 -7.11
N LEU A 111 7.76 -10.28 -6.47
CA LEU A 111 7.17 -10.49 -5.14
C LEU A 111 5.74 -11.01 -5.24
N VAL A 112 5.50 -12.20 -4.72
CA VAL A 112 4.23 -12.93 -4.81
C VAL A 112 3.64 -13.23 -3.44
N ASP A 113 2.33 -13.06 -3.32
CA ASP A 113 1.58 -13.36 -2.10
C ASP A 113 1.58 -14.88 -1.80
N PRO A 114 2.04 -15.32 -0.63
CA PRO A 114 2.11 -16.74 -0.26
C PRO A 114 0.73 -17.40 -0.09
N ARG A 115 -0.36 -16.66 -0.17
CA ARG A 115 -1.73 -17.19 -0.06
C ARG A 115 -2.29 -17.69 -1.39
N TYR A 116 -1.67 -17.39 -2.52
CA TYR A 116 -2.10 -17.88 -3.82
C TYR A 116 -2.08 -19.42 -3.93
N SER A 117 -2.90 -19.94 -4.83
CA SER A 117 -2.93 -21.36 -5.19
C SER A 117 -1.65 -21.79 -5.91
N VAL A 118 -1.50 -23.10 -6.15
CA VAL A 118 -0.39 -23.64 -6.95
C VAL A 118 -0.38 -23.04 -8.34
N GLU A 119 -1.53 -22.95 -8.97
CA GLU A 119 -1.71 -22.39 -10.31
C GLU A 119 -1.37 -20.89 -10.32
N GLY A 120 -1.89 -20.13 -9.36
CA GLY A 120 -1.61 -18.70 -9.28
C GLY A 120 -0.11 -18.41 -9.07
N ILE A 121 0.58 -19.17 -8.20
CA ILE A 121 2.04 -19.02 -8.02
C ILE A 121 2.77 -19.38 -9.32
N ARG A 122 2.34 -20.42 -10.03
CA ARG A 122 2.94 -20.82 -11.31
C ARG A 122 2.80 -19.72 -12.36
N GLU A 123 1.62 -19.14 -12.51
CA GLU A 123 1.38 -18.04 -13.46
C GLU A 123 2.35 -16.87 -13.23
N TYR A 124 2.63 -16.52 -11.97
CA TYR A 124 3.60 -15.47 -11.66
C TYR A 124 5.05 -15.86 -11.91
N ILE A 125 5.41 -17.13 -11.76
CA ILE A 125 6.75 -17.64 -12.13
C ILE A 125 6.93 -17.58 -13.65
N GLU A 126 5.92 -18.06 -14.40
CA GLU A 126 5.94 -18.11 -15.86
C GLU A 126 5.88 -16.70 -16.49
N GLU A 127 5.10 -15.77 -15.91
CA GLU A 127 5.00 -14.39 -16.41
C GLU A 127 6.36 -13.71 -16.54
N VAL A 128 7.26 -13.97 -15.59
CA VAL A 128 8.59 -13.34 -15.54
C VAL A 128 9.73 -14.28 -15.93
N ASP A 129 9.41 -15.51 -16.34
CA ASP A 129 10.39 -16.57 -16.71
C ASP A 129 11.47 -16.76 -15.63
N SER A 130 11.05 -16.96 -14.38
CA SER A 130 11.94 -17.02 -13.23
C SER A 130 12.68 -18.37 -13.12
N HIS A 131 14.02 -18.32 -13.02
CA HIS A 131 14.87 -19.52 -12.83
C HIS A 131 15.16 -19.83 -11.34
N LEU A 132 14.97 -18.87 -10.45
CA LEU A 132 15.18 -19.00 -9.02
C LEU A 132 13.87 -18.70 -8.25
N LEU A 133 13.48 -19.63 -7.38
CA LEU A 133 12.32 -19.46 -6.50
C LEU A 133 12.78 -19.42 -5.04
N ILE A 134 12.51 -18.34 -4.34
CA ILE A 134 12.72 -18.22 -2.89
C ILE A 134 11.36 -18.28 -2.21
N CYS A 135 11.14 -19.20 -1.29
CA CYS A 135 9.84 -19.33 -0.65
C CYS A 135 9.92 -19.57 0.86
N LEU A 136 8.85 -19.18 1.55
CA LEU A 136 8.68 -19.43 2.98
C LEU A 136 8.42 -20.92 3.21
N ASN A 137 9.02 -21.49 4.23
CA ASN A 137 8.93 -22.93 4.55
C ASN A 137 7.49 -23.46 4.69
N VAL A 138 6.58 -22.66 5.22
CA VAL A 138 5.17 -23.07 5.43
C VAL A 138 4.36 -23.16 4.13
N VAL A 139 4.85 -22.63 3.03
CA VAL A 139 4.23 -22.71 1.70
C VAL A 139 5.07 -23.50 0.70
N TYR A 140 6.16 -24.11 1.16
CA TYR A 140 7.11 -24.83 0.31
C TYR A 140 6.46 -25.84 -0.63
N GLU A 141 5.57 -26.71 -0.14
CA GLU A 141 4.96 -27.76 -0.97
C GLU A 141 4.17 -27.15 -2.14
N ARG A 142 3.39 -26.07 -1.91
CA ARG A 142 2.69 -25.33 -2.97
C ARG A 142 3.67 -24.72 -3.98
N CYS A 143 4.72 -24.10 -3.49
CA CYS A 143 5.76 -23.50 -4.32
C CYS A 143 6.52 -24.54 -5.13
N HIS A 144 6.85 -25.68 -4.53
CA HIS A 144 7.48 -26.79 -5.23
C HIS A 144 6.60 -27.36 -6.35
N GLN A 145 5.29 -27.53 -6.08
CA GLN A 145 4.35 -27.97 -7.11
C GLN A 145 4.15 -26.93 -8.22
N ALA A 146 4.14 -25.63 -7.87
CA ALA A 146 4.05 -24.55 -8.83
C ALA A 146 5.29 -24.50 -9.76
N ALA A 147 6.48 -24.74 -9.20
CA ALA A 147 7.74 -24.75 -9.95
C ALA A 147 7.88 -25.92 -10.92
N LYS A 148 7.14 -27.02 -10.69
CA LYS A 148 7.11 -28.11 -11.67
C LYS A 148 6.56 -27.62 -13.01
N ARG A 149 7.27 -27.91 -14.10
CA ARG A 149 6.94 -27.50 -15.48
C ARG A 149 7.20 -26.02 -15.77
N THR A 150 7.94 -25.32 -14.93
CA THR A 150 8.51 -24.00 -15.21
C THR A 150 10.02 -24.11 -15.39
N HIS A 151 10.70 -23.00 -15.69
CA HIS A 151 12.17 -22.96 -15.82
C HIS A 151 12.91 -22.79 -14.47
N VAL A 152 12.22 -22.96 -13.35
CA VAL A 152 12.87 -22.88 -12.01
C VAL A 152 13.86 -24.01 -11.80
N GLU A 153 15.14 -23.66 -11.73
CA GLU A 153 16.25 -24.59 -11.50
C GLU A 153 16.50 -24.82 -10.00
N HIS A 154 16.33 -23.79 -9.19
CA HIS A 154 16.61 -23.82 -7.76
C HIS A 154 15.42 -23.32 -6.94
N VAL A 155 15.10 -24.07 -5.89
CA VAL A 155 14.12 -23.67 -4.87
C VAL A 155 14.84 -23.46 -3.55
N VAL A 156 14.88 -22.20 -3.11
CA VAL A 156 15.47 -21.80 -1.83
C VAL A 156 14.37 -21.62 -0.80
N VAL A 157 14.52 -22.33 0.33
CA VAL A 157 13.53 -22.25 1.41
C VAL A 157 14.09 -21.44 2.58
N LEU A 158 13.39 -20.39 2.93
CA LEU A 158 13.66 -19.60 4.12
C LEU A 158 12.63 -19.93 5.23
N SER A 159 13.06 -19.74 6.46
CA SER A 159 12.20 -19.95 7.63
C SER A 159 12.14 -18.67 8.46
N PRO A 160 10.98 -18.33 9.04
CA PRO A 160 10.93 -17.24 10.03
C PRO A 160 11.95 -17.43 11.16
N ALA A 161 12.36 -18.68 11.43
CA ALA A 161 13.36 -19.00 12.44
C ALA A 161 14.80 -18.61 12.07
N ASP A 162 15.10 -18.31 10.82
CA ASP A 162 16.47 -18.00 10.38
C ASP A 162 17.00 -16.71 11.02
N SER A 163 16.12 -15.74 11.26
CA SER A 163 16.41 -14.48 11.94
C SER A 163 15.78 -14.32 13.32
N LEU A 164 15.08 -15.32 13.87
CA LEU A 164 14.55 -15.24 15.24
C LEU A 164 15.68 -15.30 16.28
N PRO A 165 15.49 -14.67 17.47
CA PRO A 165 16.35 -14.94 18.63
C PRO A 165 16.37 -16.43 18.97
N LEU A 166 17.53 -16.94 19.43
CA LEU A 166 17.76 -18.38 19.67
C LEU A 166 16.63 -19.11 20.40
N PRO A 167 16.08 -18.61 21.54
CA PRO A 167 15.00 -19.30 22.24
C PRO A 167 13.73 -19.45 21.39
N LEU A 168 13.36 -18.40 20.65
CA LEU A 168 12.18 -18.41 19.77
C LEU A 168 12.42 -19.28 18.54
N ALA A 169 13.63 -19.28 17.99
CA ALA A 169 14.02 -20.12 16.86
C ALA A 169 13.92 -21.61 17.22
N LEU A 170 14.38 -22.01 18.40
CA LEU A 170 14.25 -23.37 18.89
C LEU A 170 12.78 -23.76 19.09
N GLY A 171 11.99 -22.90 19.73
CA GLY A 171 10.54 -23.14 19.91
C GLY A 171 9.80 -23.29 18.59
N TYR A 172 10.11 -22.44 17.59
CA TYR A 172 9.54 -22.53 16.25
C TYR A 172 9.88 -23.86 15.57
N LYS A 173 11.16 -24.29 15.63
CA LYS A 173 11.62 -25.56 15.06
C LYS A 173 10.91 -26.74 15.69
N VAL A 174 10.83 -26.82 17.02
CA VAL A 174 10.14 -27.90 17.72
C VAL A 174 8.67 -27.98 17.32
N LYS A 175 7.97 -26.84 17.25
CA LYS A 175 6.55 -26.77 16.86
C LYS A 175 6.30 -27.20 15.41
N ASN A 176 7.29 -27.14 14.54
CA ASN A 176 7.15 -27.41 13.10
C ASN A 176 8.01 -28.59 12.61
N LEU A 177 8.60 -29.39 13.52
CA LEU A 177 9.45 -30.54 13.18
C LEU A 177 8.81 -31.56 12.23
N ASP A 178 7.48 -31.78 12.36
CA ASP A 178 6.75 -32.81 11.60
C ASP A 178 5.97 -32.26 10.40
N LYS A 179 6.01 -30.95 10.14
CA LYS A 179 5.10 -30.32 9.16
C LYS A 179 5.70 -30.16 7.78
N ASN A 180 7.01 -30.12 7.65
CA ASN A 180 7.68 -29.79 6.39
C ASN A 180 8.46 -31.01 5.85
N LYS A 181 7.87 -31.70 4.88
CA LYS A 181 8.60 -32.69 4.07
C LYS A 181 9.26 -31.97 2.89
N TYR A 182 10.58 -31.97 2.86
CA TYR A 182 11.35 -31.36 1.77
C TYR A 182 11.81 -32.41 0.78
N HIS A 183 11.80 -32.07 -0.52
CA HIS A 183 12.41 -32.86 -1.56
C HIS A 183 13.94 -32.74 -1.53
N SER A 184 14.65 -33.71 -2.07
CA SER A 184 16.12 -33.81 -1.98
C SER A 184 16.90 -32.65 -2.63
N ASN A 185 16.26 -31.90 -3.53
CA ASN A 185 16.87 -30.79 -4.26
C ASN A 185 16.60 -29.42 -3.65
N VAL A 186 16.01 -29.36 -2.45
CA VAL A 186 15.74 -28.07 -1.78
C VAL A 186 17.04 -27.50 -1.18
N ILE A 187 17.21 -26.19 -1.31
CA ILE A 187 18.30 -25.45 -0.71
C ILE A 187 17.74 -24.66 0.48
N HIS A 188 18.22 -24.93 1.69
CA HIS A 188 17.84 -24.13 2.85
C HIS A 188 18.61 -22.81 2.88
N TRP A 189 18.01 -21.73 3.41
CA TRP A 189 18.57 -20.38 3.42
C TRP A 189 20.01 -20.30 3.90
N LYS A 190 20.36 -21.04 4.96
CA LYS A 190 21.74 -21.10 5.46
C LYS A 190 22.73 -21.75 4.49
N GLN A 191 22.28 -22.80 3.80
CA GLN A 191 23.10 -23.48 2.78
C GLN A 191 23.25 -22.57 1.55
N PHE A 192 22.16 -21.89 1.17
CA PHE A 192 22.17 -20.88 0.11
C PHE A 192 23.21 -19.79 0.38
N LEU A 193 23.19 -19.18 1.58
CA LEU A 193 24.18 -18.18 1.96
C LEU A 193 25.61 -18.73 2.00
N ALA A 194 25.80 -19.98 2.44
CA ALA A 194 27.12 -20.62 2.50
C ALA A 194 27.70 -20.95 1.11
N ALA A 195 26.88 -21.02 0.07
CA ALA A 195 27.33 -21.20 -1.31
C ALA A 195 27.99 -19.93 -1.89
N GLY A 196 27.62 -18.76 -1.40
CA GLY A 196 28.19 -17.46 -1.77
C GLY A 196 29.57 -17.26 -1.10
N LYS A 197 30.66 -17.71 -1.75
CA LYS A 197 32.00 -17.65 -1.19
C LYS A 197 32.69 -16.30 -1.38
N ASP A 198 32.32 -15.56 -2.40
CA ASP A 198 32.93 -14.28 -2.75
C ASP A 198 32.02 -13.11 -2.29
N GLU A 199 32.34 -12.54 -1.13
CA GLU A 199 31.65 -11.36 -0.61
C GLU A 199 32.17 -10.03 -1.21
N SER A 200 33.22 -10.11 -2.08
CA SER A 200 33.79 -8.93 -2.75
C SER A 200 33.05 -8.50 -4.02
N ILE A 201 31.84 -9.02 -4.24
CA ILE A 201 31.04 -8.70 -5.41
C ILE A 201 30.84 -7.19 -5.50
N ALA A 202 31.30 -6.62 -6.62
CA ALA A 202 31.03 -5.22 -6.93
C ALA A 202 29.54 -5.03 -7.26
N ALA A 203 28.98 -3.91 -6.82
CA ALA A 203 27.66 -3.51 -7.25
C ALA A 203 27.67 -3.19 -8.75
N GLU A 204 26.60 -3.56 -9.45
CA GLU A 204 26.40 -3.14 -10.84
C GLU A 204 26.26 -1.60 -10.88
N PRO A 205 26.75 -0.96 -11.94
CA PRO A 205 26.53 0.46 -12.13
C PRO A 205 25.03 0.79 -12.17
N TYR A 206 24.68 1.91 -11.58
CA TYR A 206 23.31 2.42 -11.64
C TYR A 206 22.81 2.56 -13.09
N ASP A 207 21.62 2.07 -13.33
CA ASP A 207 20.90 2.16 -14.59
C ASP A 207 19.49 2.69 -14.31
N PRO A 208 19.10 3.88 -14.80
CA PRO A 208 17.77 4.46 -14.55
C PRO A 208 16.63 3.58 -15.08
N GLU A 209 16.91 2.69 -16.03
CA GLU A 209 15.94 1.77 -16.61
C GLU A 209 15.89 0.40 -15.91
N HIS A 210 16.77 0.17 -14.91
CA HIS A 210 16.75 -1.08 -14.16
C HIS A 210 15.45 -1.21 -13.37
N THR A 211 14.77 -2.35 -13.52
CA THR A 211 13.62 -2.74 -12.69
C THR A 211 14.13 -3.47 -11.47
N CYS A 212 14.05 -2.86 -10.28
CA CYS A 212 14.50 -3.51 -9.05
C CYS A 212 13.47 -4.51 -8.50
N VAL A 213 12.17 -4.28 -8.78
CA VAL A 213 11.11 -5.18 -8.32
C VAL A 213 9.91 -5.20 -9.26
N VAL A 214 9.25 -6.35 -9.35
CA VAL A 214 7.91 -6.52 -9.91
C VAL A 214 6.95 -6.81 -8.76
N VAL A 215 5.88 -6.00 -8.66
CA VAL A 215 4.82 -6.13 -7.66
C VAL A 215 3.49 -6.26 -8.37
N HIS A 216 2.67 -7.23 -7.97
CA HIS A 216 1.44 -7.51 -8.69
C HIS A 216 0.24 -6.75 -8.13
N THR A 217 -0.53 -6.13 -9.03
CA THR A 217 -1.80 -5.52 -8.64
C THR A 217 -2.91 -6.54 -8.62
N GLY A 218 -3.70 -6.55 -7.55
CA GLY A 218 -4.97 -7.28 -7.52
C GLY A 218 -5.99 -6.58 -8.40
N GLY A 219 -5.99 -6.90 -9.71
CA GLY A 219 -6.94 -6.34 -10.65
C GLY A 219 -8.38 -6.71 -10.30
N THR A 220 -9.26 -5.71 -10.18
CA THR A 220 -10.71 -5.93 -10.02
C THR A 220 -11.38 -6.50 -11.30
N THR A 221 -10.65 -6.62 -12.42
CA THR A 221 -11.24 -6.90 -13.74
C THR A 221 -10.47 -7.89 -14.62
N GLY A 222 -9.40 -8.53 -14.14
CA GLY A 222 -8.60 -9.43 -15.00
C GLY A 222 -7.47 -10.13 -14.25
N SER A 223 -6.61 -10.85 -14.95
CA SER A 223 -5.37 -11.40 -14.40
C SER A 223 -4.53 -10.30 -13.75
N PRO A 224 -3.85 -10.60 -12.64
CA PRO A 224 -2.94 -9.66 -12.00
C PRO A 224 -1.88 -9.15 -12.99
N LYS A 225 -1.43 -7.92 -12.79
CA LYS A 225 -0.43 -7.29 -13.65
C LYS A 225 0.83 -7.01 -12.86
N GLY A 226 1.96 -7.45 -13.35
CA GLY A 226 3.27 -7.17 -12.76
C GLY A 226 3.71 -5.73 -13.03
N VAL A 227 3.66 -4.89 -12.01
CA VAL A 227 4.12 -3.50 -12.05
C VAL A 227 5.63 -3.46 -11.91
N MET A 228 6.32 -2.93 -12.89
CA MET A 228 7.79 -2.74 -12.86
C MET A 228 8.15 -1.45 -12.14
N LEU A 229 8.81 -1.56 -11.00
CA LEU A 229 9.31 -0.42 -10.24
C LEU A 229 10.85 -0.37 -10.31
N THR A 230 11.36 0.84 -10.52
CA THR A 230 12.80 1.12 -10.65
C THR A 230 13.39 1.66 -9.35
N ASP A 231 14.71 1.72 -9.27
CA ASP A 231 15.42 2.42 -8.20
C ASP A 231 14.96 3.87 -8.03
N ASN A 232 14.75 4.56 -9.15
CA ASN A 232 14.24 5.94 -9.14
C ASN A 232 12.87 6.06 -8.47
N ASN A 233 12.02 5.05 -8.65
CA ASN A 233 10.71 5.04 -8.02
C ASN A 233 10.83 4.93 -6.50
N PHE A 234 11.64 3.97 -6.01
CA PHE A 234 11.87 3.78 -4.58
C PHE A 234 12.58 4.97 -3.94
N ASN A 235 13.68 5.42 -4.55
CA ASN A 235 14.45 6.57 -4.11
C ASN A 235 13.58 7.84 -4.12
N GLY A 236 12.73 7.98 -5.16
CA GLY A 236 11.78 9.08 -5.27
C GLY A 236 10.85 9.16 -4.07
N ILE A 237 10.21 8.05 -3.68
CA ILE A 237 9.34 7.99 -2.49
C ILE A 237 10.12 8.40 -1.23
N ALA A 238 11.30 7.82 -0.99
CA ALA A 238 12.09 8.14 0.20
C ALA A 238 12.49 9.61 0.27
N MET A 239 12.94 10.17 -0.86
CA MET A 239 13.38 11.57 -0.93
C MET A 239 12.19 12.56 -0.81
N GLN A 240 11.05 12.23 -1.39
CA GLN A 240 9.84 13.05 -1.26
C GLN A 240 9.32 13.11 0.17
N PHE A 241 9.31 11.97 0.88
CA PHE A 241 8.94 11.95 2.30
C PHE A 241 9.97 12.63 3.21
N SER A 242 11.22 12.82 2.76
CA SER A 242 12.18 13.65 3.50
C SER A 242 11.74 15.10 3.65
N ALA A 243 10.84 15.58 2.79
CA ALA A 243 10.21 16.89 2.90
C ALA A 243 9.22 17.01 4.08
N CYS A 244 8.87 15.88 4.71
CA CYS A 244 8.12 15.83 5.96
C CYS A 244 9.07 15.71 7.17
N ASP A 245 10.21 16.40 7.15
CA ASP A 245 11.31 16.27 8.13
C ASP A 245 10.91 16.61 9.57
N THR A 246 9.88 17.42 9.77
CA THR A 246 9.31 17.71 11.08
C THR A 246 8.70 16.47 11.75
N LEU A 247 8.32 15.46 10.96
CA LEU A 247 7.72 14.21 11.46
C LEU A 247 8.72 13.08 11.58
N PHE A 248 9.65 12.98 10.61
CA PHE A 248 10.61 11.89 10.49
C PHE A 248 11.98 12.29 10.98
N SER A 249 12.43 11.73 12.09
CA SER A 249 13.74 11.98 12.67
C SER A 249 14.58 10.72 12.75
N LYS A 250 15.89 10.86 12.52
CA LYS A 250 16.84 9.75 12.64
C LYS A 250 16.80 9.12 14.02
N GLY A 251 16.85 7.80 14.08
CA GLY A 251 16.81 7.03 15.32
C GLY A 251 15.42 6.67 15.83
N GLN A 252 14.37 7.24 15.24
CA GLN A 252 12.99 6.80 15.46
C GLN A 252 12.74 5.39 14.93
N SER A 253 11.55 4.87 15.15
CA SER A 253 11.16 3.53 14.71
C SER A 253 9.83 3.53 13.95
N LEU A 254 9.75 2.64 12.96
CA LEU A 254 8.55 2.36 12.21
C LEU A 254 8.13 0.91 12.44
N LEU A 255 6.88 0.70 12.84
CA LEU A 255 6.28 -0.64 12.91
C LEU A 255 5.78 -1.03 11.52
N ASN A 256 6.50 -1.93 10.86
CA ASN A 256 6.10 -2.45 9.55
C ASN A 256 5.23 -3.71 9.71
N ILE A 257 3.94 -3.54 9.44
CA ILE A 257 2.91 -4.58 9.44
C ILE A 257 2.42 -4.92 8.04
N MET A 258 2.91 -4.20 7.03
CA MET A 258 2.48 -4.37 5.64
C MET A 258 3.29 -5.46 4.93
N PRO A 259 2.66 -6.27 4.05
CA PRO A 259 3.36 -7.36 3.37
C PRO A 259 4.31 -6.87 2.26
N PRO A 260 5.35 -7.66 1.90
CA PRO A 260 6.37 -7.26 0.93
C PRO A 260 5.85 -7.23 -0.53
N PHE A 261 4.83 -8.02 -0.83
CA PHE A 261 4.23 -8.12 -2.17
C PHE A 261 3.22 -7.00 -2.49
N ILE A 262 3.20 -5.95 -1.68
CA ILE A 262 2.47 -4.69 -1.93
C ILE A 262 3.50 -3.56 -1.91
N ALA A 263 3.51 -2.70 -2.94
CA ALA A 263 4.47 -1.58 -3.04
C ALA A 263 4.50 -0.74 -1.75
N TYR A 264 3.35 -0.49 -1.12
CA TYR A 264 3.23 0.23 0.15
C TYR A 264 4.05 -0.40 1.28
N GLY A 265 4.05 -1.75 1.38
CA GLY A 265 4.80 -2.46 2.41
C GLY A 265 6.31 -2.39 2.22
N PHE A 266 6.78 -2.32 0.97
CA PHE A 266 8.21 -2.29 0.70
C PHE A 266 8.74 -0.86 0.54
N ALA A 267 8.13 -0.03 -0.30
CA ALA A 267 8.60 1.34 -0.53
C ALA A 267 8.46 2.21 0.73
N CYS A 268 7.26 2.28 1.33
CA CYS A 268 7.02 3.07 2.53
C CYS A 268 7.40 2.33 3.83
N GLY A 269 7.22 1.00 3.87
CA GLY A 269 7.46 0.21 5.10
C GLY A 269 8.92 -0.20 5.33
N VAL A 270 9.77 -0.19 4.28
CA VAL A 270 11.18 -0.63 4.37
C VAL A 270 12.12 0.43 3.80
N HIS A 271 12.01 0.77 2.50
CA HIS A 271 13.02 1.61 1.85
C HIS A 271 13.02 3.03 2.39
N LEU A 272 11.85 3.65 2.53
CA LEU A 272 11.70 4.98 3.12
C LEU A 272 12.34 5.08 4.51
N PRO A 273 11.95 4.27 5.53
CA PRO A 273 12.53 4.40 6.86
C PRO A 273 14.03 4.09 6.89
N LEU A 274 14.51 3.07 6.17
CA LEU A 274 15.93 2.76 6.12
C LEU A 274 16.74 3.91 5.51
N THR A 275 16.25 4.54 4.45
CA THR A 275 16.89 5.72 3.84
C THR A 275 16.96 6.89 4.80
N LEU A 276 15.88 7.17 5.54
CA LEU A 276 15.83 8.28 6.51
C LEU A 276 16.54 7.99 7.84
N GLY A 277 17.09 6.80 8.02
CA GLY A 277 17.77 6.42 9.27
C GLY A 277 16.81 6.09 10.40
N ILE A 278 15.65 5.55 10.08
CA ILE A 278 14.60 5.10 10.98
C ILE A 278 14.64 3.58 11.06
N LYS A 279 14.59 3.05 12.28
CA LYS A 279 14.58 1.61 12.54
C LYS A 279 13.28 0.97 12.06
N VAL A 280 13.35 -0.12 11.32
CA VAL A 280 12.18 -0.91 10.91
C VAL A 280 11.95 -2.05 11.89
N VAL A 281 10.81 -2.04 12.59
CA VAL A 281 10.33 -3.16 13.42
C VAL A 281 9.42 -4.03 12.55
N ILE A 282 9.85 -5.25 12.25
CA ILE A 282 9.21 -6.15 11.29
C ILE A 282 8.21 -7.06 12.00
N ILE A 283 6.96 -7.03 11.58
CA ILE A 283 5.88 -7.93 12.02
C ILE A 283 5.36 -8.68 10.78
N PRO A 284 5.83 -9.91 10.51
CA PRO A 284 5.55 -10.63 9.27
C PRO A 284 4.10 -11.08 9.11
N ASN A 285 3.43 -11.32 10.22
CA ASN A 285 2.04 -11.76 10.24
C ASN A 285 1.31 -11.07 11.39
N LEU A 286 0.59 -10.01 11.05
CA LEU A 286 -0.20 -9.26 12.02
C LEU A 286 -1.46 -10.06 12.39
N ASP A 287 -1.63 -10.31 13.69
CA ASP A 287 -2.92 -10.60 14.29
C ASP A 287 -3.53 -9.25 14.71
N PRO A 288 -4.61 -8.77 14.08
CA PRO A 288 -5.20 -7.47 14.40
C PRO A 288 -5.51 -7.29 15.89
N ASN A 289 -5.89 -8.36 16.58
CA ASN A 289 -6.19 -8.34 18.02
C ASN A 289 -4.94 -8.14 18.90
N LYS A 290 -3.74 -8.21 18.32
CA LYS A 290 -2.47 -7.98 19.00
C LYS A 290 -1.84 -6.63 18.67
N LEU A 291 -2.46 -5.84 17.81
CA LEU A 291 -1.87 -4.58 17.34
C LEU A 291 -1.58 -3.63 18.49
N GLY A 292 -2.52 -3.39 19.40
CA GLY A 292 -2.29 -2.53 20.57
C GLY A 292 -1.17 -3.04 21.49
N SER A 293 -1.05 -4.38 21.66
CA SER A 293 0.08 -4.94 22.42
C SER A 293 1.43 -4.72 21.75
N LEU A 294 1.49 -4.79 20.41
CA LEU A 294 2.70 -4.53 19.64
C LEU A 294 3.09 -3.06 19.73
N ILE A 295 2.13 -2.15 19.58
CA ILE A 295 2.35 -0.71 19.72
C ILE A 295 2.87 -0.37 21.10
N TRP A 296 2.23 -0.91 22.15
CA TRP A 296 2.69 -0.66 23.52
C TRP A 296 4.07 -1.23 23.82
N LYS A 297 4.39 -2.40 23.24
CA LYS A 297 5.69 -3.06 23.41
C LYS A 297 6.82 -2.32 22.72
N TYR A 298 6.63 -1.95 21.45
CA TYR A 298 7.70 -1.38 20.63
C TYR A 298 7.74 0.14 20.64
N LYS A 299 6.64 0.78 21.05
CA LYS A 299 6.45 2.24 21.07
C LYS A 299 6.92 2.92 19.79
N PRO A 300 6.46 2.44 18.59
CA PRO A 300 6.93 2.99 17.33
C PRO A 300 6.37 4.38 17.13
N GLU A 301 7.21 5.31 16.73
CA GLU A 301 6.81 6.66 16.38
C GLU A 301 6.00 6.70 15.08
N HIS A 302 6.23 5.71 14.20
CA HIS A 302 5.61 5.64 12.88
C HIS A 302 4.95 4.28 12.65
N MET A 303 3.83 4.29 11.91
CA MET A 303 3.19 3.09 11.39
C MET A 303 2.45 3.42 10.09
N PHE A 304 2.65 2.61 9.08
CA PHE A 304 1.84 2.63 7.86
C PHE A 304 0.88 1.44 7.86
N GLY A 305 -0.40 1.72 7.63
CA GLY A 305 -1.44 0.70 7.69
C GLY A 305 -2.65 1.05 6.84
N VAL A 306 -3.67 0.19 6.90
CA VAL A 306 -4.97 0.44 6.28
C VAL A 306 -5.96 0.98 7.32
N PRO A 307 -7.07 1.64 6.91
CA PRO A 307 -8.04 2.23 7.84
C PRO A 307 -8.53 1.30 8.95
N SER A 308 -8.78 0.01 8.63
CA SER A 308 -9.25 -0.98 9.60
C SER A 308 -8.28 -1.23 10.76
N HIS A 309 -6.97 -1.09 10.56
CA HIS A 309 -5.98 -1.20 11.63
C HIS A 309 -6.17 -0.10 12.68
N TYR A 310 -6.47 1.11 12.26
CA TYR A 310 -6.64 2.26 13.15
C TYR A 310 -8.00 2.27 13.85
N GLN A 311 -9.05 1.80 13.17
CA GLN A 311 -10.34 1.58 13.80
C GLN A 311 -10.24 0.52 14.92
N GLN A 312 -9.52 -0.57 14.66
CA GLN A 312 -9.24 -1.60 15.69
C GLN A 312 -8.40 -1.05 16.85
N LEU A 313 -7.43 -0.18 16.55
CA LEU A 313 -6.61 0.47 17.57
C LEU A 313 -7.46 1.33 18.52
N ALA A 314 -8.39 2.10 17.99
CA ALA A 314 -9.24 3.02 18.76
C ALA A 314 -10.13 2.29 19.77
N VAL A 315 -10.44 1.02 19.54
CA VAL A 315 -11.26 0.20 20.44
C VAL A 315 -10.47 -0.84 21.24
N ASP A 316 -9.13 -0.90 21.08
CA ASP A 316 -8.30 -1.91 21.77
C ASP A 316 -8.23 -1.62 23.28
N PRO A 317 -8.79 -2.52 24.15
CA PRO A 317 -8.84 -2.28 25.59
C PRO A 317 -7.45 -2.16 26.23
N LYS A 318 -6.40 -2.63 25.57
CA LYS A 318 -5.02 -2.54 26.08
C LYS A 318 -4.43 -1.14 26.00
N LEU A 319 -5.02 -0.27 25.18
CA LEU A 319 -4.54 1.10 24.97
C LEU A 319 -5.42 2.16 25.66
N GLN A 320 -6.63 1.83 26.11
CA GLN A 320 -7.60 2.79 26.63
C GLN A 320 -7.09 3.71 27.78
N ASN A 321 -6.08 3.27 28.53
CA ASN A 321 -5.51 4.05 29.64
C ASN A 321 -4.00 4.27 29.43
N LYS A 322 -3.53 4.34 28.18
CA LYS A 322 -2.11 4.49 27.88
C LYS A 322 -1.81 5.87 27.33
N ASP A 323 -0.69 6.43 27.73
CA ASP A 323 -0.12 7.61 27.08
C ASP A 323 0.57 7.17 25.79
N LEU A 324 0.08 7.69 24.65
CA LEU A 324 0.57 7.40 23.30
C LEU A 324 1.32 8.60 22.70
N SER A 325 1.79 9.54 23.51
CA SER A 325 2.49 10.76 23.08
C SER A 325 3.78 10.50 22.26
N PHE A 326 4.29 9.25 22.26
CA PHE A 326 5.40 8.85 21.40
C PHE A 326 5.01 8.76 19.90
N ILE A 327 3.72 8.65 19.58
CA ILE A 327 3.26 8.55 18.19
C ILE A 327 3.47 9.89 17.49
N ARG A 328 4.17 9.86 16.36
CA ARG A 328 4.43 11.02 15.51
C ARG A 328 3.65 11.00 14.21
N ASN A 329 3.61 9.84 13.54
CA ASN A 329 2.93 9.70 12.26
C ASN A 329 2.39 8.28 12.06
N TYR A 330 1.10 8.11 12.32
CA TYR A 330 0.36 6.92 11.96
C TYR A 330 -0.47 7.25 10.73
N ALA A 331 -0.21 6.56 9.61
CA ALA A 331 -0.76 6.90 8.31
C ALA A 331 -1.64 5.78 7.74
N ALA A 332 -2.88 6.12 7.45
CA ALA A 332 -3.84 5.27 6.75
C ALA A 332 -3.70 5.45 5.24
N GLY A 333 -3.53 4.34 4.52
CA GLY A 333 -3.46 4.32 3.07
C GLY A 333 -4.01 3.02 2.49
N GLY A 334 -4.08 2.95 1.16
CA GLY A 334 -4.50 1.75 0.44
C GLY A 334 -6.01 1.53 0.33
N ASP A 335 -6.81 2.15 1.19
CA ASP A 335 -8.27 2.20 1.11
C ASP A 335 -8.80 3.53 1.64
N ALA A 336 -10.07 3.84 1.35
CA ALA A 336 -10.72 5.04 1.85
C ALA A 336 -11.07 4.89 3.34
N ILE A 337 -10.89 5.97 4.11
CA ILE A 337 -11.40 6.07 5.47
C ILE A 337 -12.65 6.96 5.47
N ALA A 338 -13.77 6.43 5.95
CA ALA A 338 -15.00 7.19 6.07
C ALA A 338 -14.85 8.28 7.16
N ARG A 339 -15.48 9.43 6.98
CA ARG A 339 -15.35 10.59 7.89
C ARG A 339 -15.66 10.27 9.35
N GLY A 340 -16.69 9.48 9.62
CA GLY A 340 -17.03 9.08 10.99
C GLY A 340 -15.93 8.21 11.64
N ALA A 341 -15.35 7.28 10.87
CA ALA A 341 -14.24 6.45 11.32
C ALA A 341 -12.96 7.27 11.54
N GLU A 342 -12.67 8.22 10.65
CA GLU A 342 -11.56 9.18 10.81
C GLU A 342 -11.71 9.96 12.11
N GLN A 343 -12.91 10.50 12.39
CA GLN A 343 -13.18 11.25 13.61
C GLN A 343 -13.00 10.39 14.86
N THR A 344 -13.55 9.17 14.88
CA THR A 344 -13.39 8.24 16.01
C THR A 344 -11.92 7.94 16.31
N VAL A 345 -11.11 7.72 15.29
CA VAL A 345 -9.67 7.49 15.44
C VAL A 345 -8.97 8.74 15.97
N ASN A 346 -9.30 9.93 15.46
CA ASN A 346 -8.70 11.19 15.86
C ASN A 346 -9.06 11.54 17.32
N ASP A 347 -10.30 11.32 17.74
CA ASP A 347 -10.73 11.53 19.13
C ASP A 347 -9.97 10.61 20.09
N PHE A 348 -9.77 9.34 19.69
CA PHE A 348 -8.96 8.40 20.44
C PHE A 348 -7.51 8.88 20.54
N LEU A 349 -6.86 9.26 19.45
CA LEU A 349 -5.48 9.74 19.44
C LEU A 349 -5.31 10.98 20.34
N ALA A 350 -6.21 11.95 20.22
CA ALA A 350 -6.20 13.17 21.04
C ALA A 350 -6.38 12.87 22.53
N ALA A 351 -7.32 11.96 22.89
CA ALA A 351 -7.53 11.54 24.28
C ALA A 351 -6.31 10.82 24.89
N HIS A 352 -5.37 10.35 24.06
CA HIS A 352 -4.16 9.63 24.48
C HIS A 352 -2.88 10.44 24.26
N ASN A 353 -2.98 11.77 24.20
CA ASN A 353 -1.88 12.75 24.10
C ASN A 353 -1.08 12.67 22.79
N VAL A 354 -1.65 12.16 21.71
CA VAL A 354 -1.02 12.19 20.39
C VAL A 354 -1.17 13.60 19.79
N GLU A 355 -0.06 14.17 19.34
CA GLU A 355 0.01 15.57 18.88
C GLU A 355 -0.79 15.82 17.60
N PHE A 356 -0.76 14.87 16.66
CA PHE A 356 -1.37 15.02 15.33
C PHE A 356 -2.49 14.00 15.09
N PRO A 357 -3.52 14.37 14.31
CA PRO A 357 -4.53 13.42 13.87
C PRO A 357 -3.91 12.34 12.97
N ILE A 358 -4.67 11.28 12.70
CA ILE A 358 -4.23 10.23 11.79
C ILE A 358 -3.85 10.81 10.43
N ALA A 359 -2.64 10.51 9.98
CA ALA A 359 -2.20 10.88 8.64
C ALA A 359 -2.94 10.04 7.59
N LYS A 360 -3.05 10.58 6.39
CA LYS A 360 -3.68 9.90 5.25
C LYS A 360 -2.79 10.01 4.03
N GLY A 361 -2.84 9.03 3.15
CA GLY A 361 -2.12 9.07 1.89
C GLY A 361 -2.92 8.41 0.79
N TYR A 362 -2.79 8.95 -0.41
CA TYR A 362 -3.34 8.36 -1.62
C TYR A 362 -2.21 7.97 -2.56
N GLY A 363 -2.41 6.85 -3.21
CA GLY A 363 -1.51 6.33 -4.23
C GLY A 363 -1.92 4.95 -4.69
N MET A 364 -1.11 4.38 -5.54
CA MET A 364 -1.33 3.07 -6.15
C MET A 364 0.01 2.41 -6.43
N THR A 365 -0.02 1.12 -6.73
CA THR A 365 1.22 0.38 -7.05
C THR A 365 1.93 0.99 -8.23
N GLU A 366 1.18 1.45 -9.23
CA GLU A 366 1.66 2.10 -10.45
C GLU A 366 2.28 3.51 -10.22
N ALA A 367 2.12 4.04 -8.99
CA ALA A 367 2.80 5.24 -8.51
C ALA A 367 3.71 4.94 -7.31
N SER A 368 4.24 3.71 -7.23
CA SER A 368 5.18 3.23 -6.20
C SER A 368 4.68 3.42 -4.77
N SER A 369 3.38 3.35 -4.55
CA SER A 369 2.68 3.43 -3.28
C SER A 369 2.02 4.77 -2.95
N ALA A 370 2.73 5.90 -2.97
CA ALA A 370 2.19 7.18 -2.51
C ALA A 370 2.41 8.32 -3.53
N ALA A 371 1.36 9.06 -3.79
CA ALA A 371 1.40 10.31 -4.57
C ALA A 371 1.05 11.53 -3.72
N THR A 372 0.26 11.33 -2.64
CA THR A 372 -0.09 12.39 -1.70
C THR A 372 0.14 11.96 -0.26
N ALA A 373 0.29 12.92 0.63
CA ALA A 373 0.32 12.70 2.07
C ALA A 373 -0.37 13.86 2.81
N ALA A 374 -1.25 13.51 3.76
CA ALA A 374 -1.77 14.41 4.77
C ALA A 374 -1.07 14.06 6.09
N ALA A 375 -0.15 14.90 6.53
CA ALA A 375 0.68 14.58 7.69
C ALA A 375 0.94 15.83 8.54
N GLY A 376 1.02 15.67 9.86
CA GLY A 376 1.24 16.76 10.79
C GLY A 376 0.17 17.84 10.66
N GLN A 377 0.60 19.10 10.55
CA GLN A 377 -0.29 20.26 10.38
C GLN A 377 -0.94 20.34 8.99
N ASN A 378 -0.34 19.69 7.99
CA ASN A 378 -0.85 19.65 6.61
C ASN A 378 -1.87 18.51 6.43
N ASN A 379 -2.82 18.40 7.36
CA ASN A 379 -3.83 17.35 7.39
C ASN A 379 -5.23 17.99 7.43
N LYS A 380 -5.86 18.11 6.26
CA LYS A 380 -7.19 18.69 6.10
C LYS A 380 -8.24 17.60 6.16
N PRO A 381 -9.28 17.71 7.00
CA PRO A 381 -10.34 16.70 7.11
C PRO A 381 -10.97 16.33 5.76
N GLY A 382 -11.17 15.05 5.52
CA GLY A 382 -11.77 14.52 4.29
C GLY A 382 -10.85 14.53 3.07
N SER A 383 -9.66 15.20 3.10
CA SER A 383 -8.67 15.11 2.04
C SER A 383 -7.74 13.90 2.23
N VAL A 384 -7.09 13.49 1.15
CA VAL A 384 -6.01 12.50 1.18
C VAL A 384 -4.63 13.17 1.14
N GLY A 385 -4.59 14.47 1.47
CA GLY A 385 -3.37 15.26 1.61
C GLY A 385 -2.96 16.04 0.38
N LEU A 386 -1.74 16.56 0.46
CA LEU A 386 -1.09 17.32 -0.58
C LEU A 386 -0.29 16.39 -1.49
N PRO A 387 -0.16 16.68 -2.79
CA PRO A 387 0.82 16.00 -3.63
C PRO A 387 2.21 16.06 -2.99
N LEU A 388 2.92 14.93 -3.01
CA LEU A 388 4.30 14.88 -2.53
C LEU A 388 5.17 15.86 -3.34
N VAL A 389 6.21 16.39 -2.72
CA VAL A 389 7.14 17.26 -3.40
C VAL A 389 7.68 16.58 -4.68
N ASN A 390 7.76 17.30 -5.79
CA ASN A 390 8.11 16.76 -7.12
C ASN A 390 7.10 15.74 -7.71
N THR A 391 5.92 15.59 -7.12
CA THR A 391 4.79 14.87 -7.72
C THR A 391 3.72 15.89 -8.13
N LEU A 392 3.15 15.68 -9.30
CA LEU A 392 1.98 16.40 -9.79
C LEU A 392 0.76 15.48 -9.64
N VAL A 393 -0.31 16.04 -9.11
CA VAL A 393 -1.65 15.44 -9.16
C VAL A 393 -2.57 16.50 -9.76
N SER A 394 -3.35 16.13 -10.75
CA SER A 394 -4.37 17.01 -11.33
C SER A 394 -5.59 16.21 -11.77
N ALA A 395 -6.72 16.90 -11.92
CA ALA A 395 -7.96 16.32 -12.42
C ALA A 395 -8.05 16.51 -13.95
N PHE A 396 -8.41 15.45 -14.66
CA PHE A 396 -8.59 15.46 -16.11
C PHE A 396 -10.01 15.00 -16.47
N GLU A 397 -10.49 15.44 -17.63
CA GLU A 397 -11.74 14.90 -18.15
C GLU A 397 -11.60 13.38 -18.39
N PRO A 398 -12.46 12.55 -17.80
CA PRO A 398 -12.31 11.10 -17.85
C PRO A 398 -12.17 10.54 -19.27
N GLY A 399 -11.12 9.76 -19.48
CA GLY A 399 -10.81 9.14 -20.78
C GLY A 399 -10.10 10.05 -21.78
N THR A 400 -9.80 11.31 -21.41
CA THR A 400 -9.09 12.28 -22.24
C THR A 400 -7.81 12.78 -21.56
N ASP A 401 -7.00 13.57 -22.29
CA ASP A 401 -5.80 14.23 -21.75
C ASP A 401 -6.07 15.73 -21.49
N THR A 402 -7.36 16.13 -21.36
CA THR A 402 -7.79 17.50 -21.09
C THR A 402 -7.79 17.77 -19.59
N GLU A 403 -6.86 18.59 -19.11
CA GLU A 403 -6.79 18.99 -17.70
C GLU A 403 -7.96 19.89 -17.33
N LEU A 404 -8.57 19.66 -16.17
CA LEU A 404 -9.66 20.46 -15.63
C LEU A 404 -9.13 21.51 -14.62
N PRO A 405 -9.76 22.67 -14.53
CA PRO A 405 -9.42 23.68 -13.52
C PRO A 405 -9.52 23.14 -12.08
N ILE A 406 -8.72 23.72 -11.18
CA ILE A 406 -8.80 23.47 -9.73
C ILE A 406 -10.25 23.62 -9.26
N GLY A 407 -10.71 22.71 -8.40
CA GLY A 407 -12.06 22.63 -7.89
C GLY A 407 -13.02 21.83 -8.76
N GLN A 408 -12.68 21.51 -10.00
CA GLN A 408 -13.50 20.66 -10.86
C GLN A 408 -13.17 19.17 -10.66
N ARG A 409 -14.22 18.36 -10.69
CA ARG A 409 -14.14 16.90 -10.55
C ARG A 409 -13.78 16.25 -11.86
N GLY A 410 -12.75 15.39 -11.84
CA GLY A 410 -12.29 14.62 -12.98
C GLY A 410 -11.54 13.38 -12.56
N GLU A 411 -10.98 12.67 -13.54
CA GLU A 411 -10.04 11.58 -13.29
C GLU A 411 -8.74 12.18 -12.72
N LEU A 412 -8.33 11.73 -11.54
CA LEU A 412 -7.05 12.11 -10.97
C LEU A 412 -5.92 11.41 -11.72
N CYS A 413 -5.02 12.19 -12.28
CA CYS A 413 -3.81 11.69 -12.91
C CYS A 413 -2.58 12.08 -12.11
N ILE A 414 -1.56 11.23 -12.11
CA ILE A 414 -0.33 11.38 -11.33
C ILE A 414 0.87 11.42 -12.28
N SER A 415 1.78 12.37 -12.07
CA SER A 415 3.07 12.44 -12.75
C SER A 415 4.17 12.73 -11.74
N GLY A 416 5.30 12.06 -11.82
CA GLY A 416 6.43 12.29 -10.93
C GLY A 416 7.34 11.08 -10.77
N PRO A 417 8.33 11.15 -9.87
CA PRO A 417 9.37 10.12 -9.72
C PRO A 417 8.83 8.75 -9.29
N GLY A 418 7.65 8.71 -8.65
CA GLY A 418 7.01 7.45 -8.25
C GLY A 418 6.33 6.69 -9.38
N VAL A 419 6.15 7.28 -10.57
CA VAL A 419 5.45 6.64 -11.70
C VAL A 419 6.24 5.43 -12.20
N MET A 420 5.58 4.27 -12.28
CA MET A 420 6.16 3.01 -12.70
C MET A 420 6.77 3.06 -14.11
N LYS A 421 7.67 2.12 -14.41
CA LYS A 421 8.18 1.92 -15.77
C LYS A 421 7.10 1.39 -16.73
N GLY A 422 6.18 0.56 -16.22
CA GLY A 422 5.10 -0.07 -16.97
C GLY A 422 4.71 -1.42 -16.40
N TYR A 423 3.80 -2.11 -17.05
CA TYR A 423 3.47 -3.49 -16.73
C TYR A 423 4.39 -4.46 -17.47
N TYR A 424 4.89 -5.46 -16.76
CA TYR A 424 5.79 -6.47 -17.31
C TYR A 424 5.12 -7.24 -18.47
N ASN A 425 5.76 -7.23 -19.63
CA ASN A 425 5.27 -7.87 -20.85
C ASN A 425 3.83 -7.52 -21.28
N LYS A 426 3.30 -6.35 -20.84
CA LYS A 426 1.93 -5.91 -21.15
C LYS A 426 1.93 -4.48 -21.72
N PRO A 427 2.47 -4.26 -22.94
CA PRO A 427 2.59 -2.91 -23.50
C PRO A 427 1.24 -2.24 -23.78
N ALA A 428 0.22 -2.99 -24.18
CA ALA A 428 -1.12 -2.44 -24.44
C ALA A 428 -1.79 -1.93 -23.14
N GLU A 429 -1.70 -2.71 -22.06
CA GLU A 429 -2.21 -2.32 -20.75
C GLU A 429 -1.40 -1.16 -20.15
N THR A 430 -0.10 -1.11 -20.42
CA THR A 430 0.75 0.01 -20.04
C THR A 430 0.30 1.29 -20.74
N ALA A 431 0.15 1.28 -22.06
CA ALA A 431 -0.31 2.42 -22.85
C ALA A 431 -1.74 2.87 -22.49
N ALA A 432 -2.56 1.98 -21.95
CA ALA A 432 -3.92 2.32 -21.53
C ALA A 432 -3.94 3.26 -20.31
N ILE A 433 -2.92 3.23 -19.46
CA ILE A 433 -2.87 4.03 -18.23
C ILE A 433 -1.69 4.99 -18.14
N LEU A 434 -0.56 4.70 -18.83
CA LEU A 434 0.57 5.62 -18.92
C LEU A 434 0.47 6.37 -20.25
N ARG A 435 0.23 7.68 -20.17
CA ARG A 435 0.10 8.53 -21.36
C ARG A 435 1.06 9.71 -21.27
N THR A 436 1.69 10.04 -22.39
CA THR A 436 2.46 11.27 -22.51
C THR A 436 1.53 12.38 -22.97
N HIS A 437 1.29 13.36 -22.11
CA HIS A 437 0.43 14.50 -22.42
C HIS A 437 1.18 15.60 -23.20
N ALA A 438 0.45 16.62 -23.62
CA ALA A 438 0.98 17.73 -24.41
C ALA A 438 2.11 18.52 -23.70
N ASP A 439 2.20 18.43 -22.37
CA ASP A 439 3.27 19.01 -21.55
C ASP A 439 4.59 18.21 -21.59
N GLY A 440 4.61 17.11 -22.33
CA GLY A 440 5.75 16.20 -22.47
C GLY A 440 5.97 15.25 -21.27
N ARG A 441 5.11 15.29 -20.25
CA ARG A 441 5.20 14.43 -19.07
C ARG A 441 4.41 13.15 -19.25
N VAL A 442 4.90 12.09 -18.61
CA VAL A 442 4.15 10.84 -18.47
C VAL A 442 3.21 10.95 -17.28
N TRP A 443 1.94 10.67 -17.51
CA TRP A 443 0.89 10.67 -16.51
C TRP A 443 0.28 9.28 -16.35
N VAL A 444 0.07 8.87 -15.10
CA VAL A 444 -0.74 7.69 -14.76
C VAL A 444 -2.19 8.11 -14.68
N HIS A 445 -3.04 7.54 -15.52
CA HIS A 445 -4.50 7.62 -15.43
C HIS A 445 -4.97 6.61 -14.39
N THR A 446 -5.37 7.11 -13.22
CA THR A 446 -5.59 6.25 -12.04
C THR A 446 -6.91 5.50 -12.05
N GLY A 447 -7.88 6.00 -12.82
CA GLY A 447 -9.26 5.54 -12.78
C GLY A 447 -10.00 5.97 -11.50
N ASP A 448 -9.42 6.87 -10.70
CA ASP A 448 -10.04 7.46 -9.52
C ASP A 448 -10.56 8.86 -9.85
N ILE A 449 -11.80 9.16 -9.44
CA ILE A 449 -12.43 10.48 -9.59
C ILE A 449 -12.20 11.29 -8.33
N GLY A 450 -11.85 12.55 -8.52
CA GLY A 450 -11.63 13.48 -7.42
C GLY A 450 -11.38 14.90 -7.91
N TYR A 451 -10.92 15.75 -7.02
CA TYR A 451 -10.57 17.13 -7.32
C TYR A 451 -9.48 17.64 -6.37
N LEU A 452 -8.90 18.78 -6.70
CA LEU A 452 -8.01 19.53 -5.80
C LEU A 452 -8.70 20.84 -5.40
N ASP A 453 -8.55 21.24 -4.13
CA ASP A 453 -8.97 22.56 -3.71
C ASP A 453 -7.92 23.65 -4.04
N GLU A 454 -8.22 24.90 -3.73
CA GLU A 454 -7.38 26.07 -4.02
C GLU A 454 -5.99 26.02 -3.34
N ASP A 455 -5.87 25.27 -2.25
CA ASP A 455 -4.60 25.03 -1.55
C ASP A 455 -3.82 23.85 -2.13
N GLY A 456 -4.46 23.03 -2.98
CA GLY A 456 -3.89 21.84 -3.59
C GLY A 456 -4.13 20.56 -2.79
N PHE A 457 -5.00 20.56 -1.75
CA PHE A 457 -5.40 19.32 -1.11
C PHE A 457 -6.25 18.48 -2.04
N VAL A 458 -5.95 17.18 -2.09
CA VAL A 458 -6.62 16.22 -2.97
C VAL A 458 -7.78 15.56 -2.24
N TYR A 459 -8.92 15.48 -2.91
CA TYR A 459 -10.13 14.81 -2.44
C TYR A 459 -10.51 13.70 -3.40
N LEU A 460 -10.79 12.51 -2.84
CA LEU A 460 -11.25 11.35 -3.60
C LEU A 460 -12.77 11.23 -3.46
N ASP A 461 -13.43 11.07 -4.58
CA ASP A 461 -14.88 10.83 -4.61
C ASP A 461 -15.20 9.35 -4.83
N SER A 462 -14.65 8.72 -5.87
CA SER A 462 -14.96 7.32 -6.22
C SER A 462 -13.96 6.78 -7.24
N ARG A 463 -14.01 5.47 -7.51
CA ARG A 463 -13.41 4.90 -8.72
C ARG A 463 -14.36 5.01 -9.90
N ILE A 464 -13.83 5.26 -11.11
CA ILE A 464 -14.63 5.27 -12.35
C ILE A 464 -15.45 3.97 -12.47
N LYS A 465 -14.86 2.82 -12.12
CA LYS A 465 -15.53 1.50 -12.17
C LYS A 465 -16.59 1.28 -11.08
N ARG A 466 -16.59 2.07 -10.01
CA ARG A 466 -17.61 2.05 -8.94
C ARG A 466 -18.71 3.08 -9.18
N LEU A 467 -18.55 3.92 -10.19
CA LEU A 467 -19.52 4.95 -10.51
C LEU A 467 -20.86 4.29 -10.87
N ILE A 468 -21.89 4.69 -10.17
CA ILE A 468 -23.25 4.20 -10.41
C ILE A 468 -23.88 5.17 -11.41
N ILE A 469 -24.13 4.68 -12.61
CA ILE A 469 -24.76 5.47 -13.67
C ILE A 469 -26.24 5.10 -13.70
N ARG A 470 -27.07 6.08 -13.45
CA ARG A 470 -28.54 5.95 -13.51
C ARG A 470 -29.00 5.97 -14.97
N HIS A 471 -30.21 5.50 -15.21
CA HIS A 471 -30.85 5.49 -16.53
C HIS A 471 -30.97 6.89 -17.16
N ASP A 472 -31.10 7.92 -16.31
CA ASP A 472 -31.23 9.34 -16.68
C ASP A 472 -29.84 10.02 -16.93
N GLY A 473 -28.75 9.25 -16.87
CA GLY A 473 -27.39 9.71 -17.07
C GLY A 473 -26.73 10.36 -15.84
N PHE A 474 -27.44 10.51 -14.74
CA PHE A 474 -26.85 11.01 -13.50
C PHE A 474 -25.79 10.02 -12.96
N LYS A 475 -24.67 10.60 -12.53
CA LYS A 475 -23.55 9.89 -11.94
C LYS A 475 -23.63 9.95 -10.42
N VAL A 476 -23.82 8.82 -9.78
CA VAL A 476 -23.83 8.70 -8.31
C VAL A 476 -22.49 8.16 -7.84
N PHE A 477 -21.81 8.92 -7.00
CA PHE A 477 -20.55 8.53 -6.37
C PHE A 477 -20.84 7.82 -5.04
N PRO A 478 -20.50 6.55 -4.88
CA PRO A 478 -20.73 5.77 -3.66
C PRO A 478 -20.29 6.49 -2.38
N SER A 479 -19.15 7.17 -2.41
CA SER A 479 -18.61 7.91 -1.27
C SER A 479 -19.53 9.04 -0.76
N MET A 480 -20.34 9.64 -1.60
CA MET A 480 -21.31 10.66 -1.14
C MET A 480 -22.26 10.06 -0.10
N ILE A 481 -22.75 8.85 -0.38
CA ILE A 481 -23.66 8.13 0.51
C ILE A 481 -22.89 7.54 1.71
N GLU A 482 -21.74 6.92 1.45
CA GLU A 482 -20.88 6.33 2.49
C GLU A 482 -20.49 7.37 3.55
N ASN A 483 -20.17 8.60 3.15
CA ASN A 483 -19.84 9.70 4.05
C ASN A 483 -21.03 10.16 4.92
N VAL A 484 -22.23 10.12 4.41
CA VAL A 484 -23.44 10.47 5.18
C VAL A 484 -23.82 9.34 6.12
N VAL A 485 -23.89 8.11 5.62
CA VAL A 485 -24.27 6.92 6.39
C VAL A 485 -23.30 6.65 7.54
N SER A 486 -22.01 6.87 7.34
CA SER A 486 -20.98 6.66 8.37
C SER A 486 -21.00 7.66 9.53
N GLN A 487 -21.76 8.75 9.42
CA GLN A 487 -21.96 9.71 10.53
C GLN A 487 -22.87 9.14 11.63
N HIS A 488 -23.66 8.13 11.31
CA HIS A 488 -24.57 7.55 12.28
C HIS A 488 -23.81 6.67 13.30
N PRO A 489 -23.95 6.92 14.62
CA PRO A 489 -23.12 6.28 15.65
C PRO A 489 -23.28 4.75 15.76
N ALA A 490 -24.38 4.20 15.25
CA ALA A 490 -24.60 2.77 15.20
C ALA A 490 -23.92 2.06 14.02
N VAL A 491 -23.34 2.81 13.07
CA VAL A 491 -22.71 2.25 11.87
C VAL A 491 -21.22 2.06 12.12
N HIS A 492 -20.79 0.82 12.15
CA HIS A 492 -19.37 0.46 12.27
C HIS A 492 -18.66 0.51 10.91
N GLN A 493 -19.30 -0.07 9.87
CA GLN A 493 -18.80 -0.03 8.49
C GLN A 493 -19.98 0.11 7.52
N CYS A 494 -19.76 0.79 6.40
CA CYS A 494 -20.71 0.84 5.30
C CYS A 494 -20.01 0.73 3.96
N SER A 495 -20.73 0.23 2.97
CA SER A 495 -20.30 0.18 1.58
C SER A 495 -21.50 0.37 0.67
N VAL A 496 -21.33 1.18 -0.38
CA VAL A 496 -22.36 1.44 -1.37
C VAL A 496 -21.96 0.82 -2.71
N VAL A 497 -22.88 0.05 -3.28
CA VAL A 497 -22.69 -0.59 -4.58
C VAL A 497 -23.90 -0.35 -5.47
N GLY A 498 -23.71 -0.52 -6.78
CA GLY A 498 -24.82 -0.37 -7.72
C GLY A 498 -25.67 -1.64 -7.78
N CYS A 499 -26.98 -1.54 -7.67
CA CYS A 499 -27.93 -2.59 -8.00
C CYS A 499 -28.65 -2.29 -9.31
N ALA A 500 -29.31 -3.29 -9.91
CA ALA A 500 -30.10 -3.10 -11.12
C ALA A 500 -31.27 -2.15 -10.88
N ASP A 501 -31.59 -1.29 -11.85
CA ASP A 501 -32.82 -0.52 -11.83
C ASP A 501 -33.97 -1.41 -12.34
N LYS A 502 -34.99 -1.62 -11.51
CA LYS A 502 -36.15 -2.47 -11.87
C LYS A 502 -37.02 -1.89 -12.97
N ASP A 503 -37.03 -0.57 -13.06
CA ASP A 503 -37.87 0.16 -13.99
C ASP A 503 -37.14 0.48 -15.30
N HIS A 504 -35.76 0.39 -15.30
CA HIS A 504 -34.96 0.79 -16.45
C HIS A 504 -33.75 -0.18 -16.65
N VAL A 505 -33.80 -0.95 -17.71
CA VAL A 505 -32.81 -2.02 -18.02
C VAL A 505 -31.35 -1.54 -18.10
N GLN A 506 -31.12 -0.28 -18.46
CA GLN A 506 -29.76 0.28 -18.62
C GLN A 506 -29.29 1.07 -17.39
N GLY A 507 -30.11 1.20 -16.34
CA GLY A 507 -29.79 1.98 -15.15
C GLY A 507 -29.28 1.13 -13.99
N ARG A 508 -28.46 1.76 -13.15
CA ARG A 508 -28.09 1.22 -11.83
C ARG A 508 -28.49 2.22 -10.74
N LEU A 509 -28.85 1.71 -9.58
CA LEU A 509 -29.26 2.49 -8.42
C LEU A 509 -28.37 2.20 -7.22
N PRO A 510 -28.14 3.17 -6.31
CA PRO A 510 -27.26 2.96 -5.16
C PRO A 510 -27.95 2.10 -4.08
N PHE A 511 -27.22 1.12 -3.57
CA PHE A 511 -27.65 0.22 -2.51
C PHE A 511 -26.59 0.15 -1.41
N VAL A 512 -27.01 0.21 -0.13
CA VAL A 512 -26.11 0.32 1.04
C VAL A 512 -26.00 -1.01 1.78
N TYR A 513 -24.79 -1.49 1.98
CA TYR A 513 -24.46 -2.53 2.94
C TYR A 513 -23.94 -1.90 4.24
N LEU A 514 -24.36 -2.47 5.37
CA LEU A 514 -24.06 -1.97 6.72
C LEU A 514 -23.52 -3.08 7.60
N VAL A 515 -22.45 -2.79 8.33
CA VAL A 515 -22.07 -3.53 9.52
C VAL A 515 -22.33 -2.59 10.70
N LEU A 516 -23.21 -2.98 11.60
CA LEU A 516 -23.54 -2.20 12.79
C LEU A 516 -22.57 -2.51 13.93
N ASP A 517 -22.45 -1.55 14.86
CA ASP A 517 -21.71 -1.77 16.10
C ASP A 517 -22.25 -3.01 16.82
N PRO A 518 -21.40 -3.93 17.30
CA PRO A 518 -21.80 -5.14 18.01
C PRO A 518 -22.69 -4.88 19.23
N ALA A 519 -22.61 -3.70 19.85
CA ALA A 519 -23.43 -3.31 20.98
C ALA A 519 -24.89 -2.99 20.58
N VAL A 520 -25.21 -2.88 19.30
CA VAL A 520 -26.55 -2.55 18.80
C VAL A 520 -27.50 -3.74 18.91
N PRO A 521 -28.58 -3.64 19.72
CA PRO A 521 -29.56 -4.72 19.84
C PRO A 521 -30.29 -4.99 18.51
N ALA A 522 -30.55 -6.26 18.21
CA ALA A 522 -31.27 -6.66 16.98
C ALA A 522 -32.64 -5.95 16.81
N ALA A 523 -33.33 -5.68 17.92
CA ALA A 523 -34.63 -4.96 17.90
C ALA A 523 -34.52 -3.53 17.36
N LYS A 524 -33.36 -2.88 17.46
CA LYS A 524 -33.14 -1.49 16.98
C LYS A 524 -32.78 -1.41 15.49
N ARG A 525 -32.44 -2.51 14.83
CA ARG A 525 -31.95 -2.53 13.44
C ARG A 525 -32.90 -1.85 12.44
N LYS A 526 -34.20 -2.12 12.55
CA LYS A 526 -35.21 -1.48 11.69
C LYS A 526 -35.32 0.04 11.91
N GLN A 527 -35.16 0.46 13.16
CA GLN A 527 -35.17 1.88 13.52
C GLN A 527 -33.95 2.60 12.94
N ILE A 528 -32.76 2.00 13.07
CA ILE A 528 -31.51 2.56 12.50
C ILE A 528 -31.63 2.73 10.98
N ILE A 529 -32.20 1.75 10.26
CA ILE A 529 -32.41 1.91 8.81
C ILE A 529 -33.34 3.09 8.51
N LYS A 530 -34.38 3.34 9.32
CA LYS A 530 -35.23 4.52 9.14
C LYS A 530 -34.47 5.82 9.38
N GLU A 531 -33.65 5.87 10.42
CA GLU A 531 -32.82 7.03 10.76
C GLU A 531 -31.80 7.32 9.65
N LEU A 532 -31.13 6.29 9.13
CA LEU A 532 -30.21 6.41 8.00
C LEU A 532 -30.90 6.88 6.72
N ARG A 533 -32.10 6.38 6.44
CA ARG A 533 -32.87 6.82 5.28
C ARG A 533 -33.25 8.29 5.42
N GLN A 534 -33.69 8.72 6.60
CA GLN A 534 -34.00 10.10 6.89
C GLN A 534 -32.80 11.01 6.72
N LEU A 535 -31.65 10.59 7.28
CA LEU A 535 -30.37 11.29 7.15
C LEU A 535 -29.94 11.46 5.69
N CYS A 536 -30.09 10.41 4.87
CA CYS A 536 -29.81 10.50 3.44
C CYS A 536 -30.77 11.44 2.68
N ILE A 537 -32.02 11.51 3.10
CA ILE A 537 -33.01 12.46 2.51
C ILE A 537 -32.63 13.91 2.84
N GLU A 538 -32.14 14.17 4.04
CA GLU A 538 -31.79 15.51 4.50
C GLU A 538 -30.48 16.01 3.90
N GLU A 539 -29.48 15.11 3.72
CA GLU A 539 -28.11 15.47 3.37
C GLU A 539 -27.78 15.27 1.87
N LEU A 540 -28.58 14.47 1.14
CA LEU A 540 -28.26 14.08 -0.23
C LEU A 540 -29.32 14.51 -1.23
N PRO A 541 -28.92 14.94 -2.44
CA PRO A 541 -29.87 15.14 -3.55
C PRO A 541 -30.67 13.86 -3.84
N GLU A 542 -31.93 14.04 -4.29
CA GLU A 542 -32.84 12.93 -4.54
C GLU A 542 -32.25 11.83 -5.44
N TYR A 543 -31.55 12.22 -6.50
CA TYR A 543 -30.94 11.27 -7.44
C TYR A 543 -29.78 10.43 -6.85
N VAL A 544 -29.25 10.82 -5.68
CA VAL A 544 -28.15 10.11 -4.96
C VAL A 544 -28.71 9.17 -3.90
N GLN A 545 -29.96 9.34 -3.46
CA GLN A 545 -30.51 8.59 -2.34
C GLN A 545 -30.55 7.08 -2.60
N PRO A 546 -30.15 6.25 -1.61
CA PRO A 546 -30.12 4.80 -1.76
C PRO A 546 -31.53 4.20 -1.85
N VAL A 547 -31.69 3.21 -2.73
CA VAL A 547 -32.97 2.48 -2.88
C VAL A 547 -33.16 1.40 -1.83
N GLY A 548 -32.09 0.92 -1.19
CA GLY A 548 -32.16 -0.13 -0.18
C GLY A 548 -30.96 -0.16 0.76
N TYR A 549 -31.16 -0.88 1.88
CA TYR A 549 -30.17 -1.06 2.93
C TYR A 549 -30.18 -2.51 3.41
N LYS A 550 -28.99 -3.12 3.55
CA LYS A 550 -28.82 -4.50 4.05
C LYS A 550 -27.78 -4.55 5.15
N ILE A 551 -28.17 -5.08 6.31
CA ILE A 551 -27.24 -5.30 7.42
C ILE A 551 -26.63 -6.68 7.25
N ILE A 552 -25.29 -6.73 7.26
CA ILE A 552 -24.48 -7.95 7.18
C ILE A 552 -23.58 -8.08 8.41
N PRO A 553 -23.14 -9.30 8.79
CA PRO A 553 -22.31 -9.49 9.97
C PRO A 553 -20.90 -8.91 9.80
N GLU A 554 -20.34 -8.99 8.60
CA GLU A 554 -18.99 -8.49 8.27
C GLU A 554 -18.93 -8.12 6.78
N MET A 555 -18.08 -7.14 6.44
CA MET A 555 -17.80 -6.81 5.04
C MET A 555 -16.91 -7.87 4.40
N PRO A 556 -17.24 -8.38 3.20
CA PRO A 556 -16.36 -9.28 2.48
C PRO A 556 -15.07 -8.55 2.09
N LEU A 557 -13.94 -9.24 2.24
CA LEU A 557 -12.63 -8.68 1.95
C LEU A 557 -11.95 -9.46 0.81
N THR A 558 -11.22 -8.72 -0.02
CA THR A 558 -10.26 -9.28 -0.98
C THR A 558 -9.02 -9.80 -0.26
N LEU A 559 -8.15 -10.53 -0.96
CA LEU A 559 -6.85 -10.95 -0.42
C LEU A 559 -5.97 -9.78 0.06
N ALA A 560 -6.16 -8.60 -0.53
CA ALA A 560 -5.45 -7.38 -0.13
C ALA A 560 -6.10 -6.64 1.05
N ALA A 561 -7.04 -7.28 1.77
CA ALA A 561 -7.79 -6.73 2.90
C ALA A 561 -8.62 -5.47 2.58
N LYS A 562 -9.02 -5.29 1.31
CA LYS A 562 -9.95 -4.24 0.86
C LYS A 562 -11.37 -4.83 0.74
N PHE A 563 -12.40 -3.99 0.81
CA PHE A 563 -13.78 -4.43 0.59
C PHE A 563 -13.95 -5.04 -0.80
N ASP A 564 -14.58 -6.20 -0.85
CA ASP A 564 -14.90 -6.90 -2.09
C ASP A 564 -16.26 -6.44 -2.63
N TYR A 565 -16.23 -5.33 -3.35
CA TYR A 565 -17.43 -4.70 -3.92
C TYR A 565 -18.16 -5.59 -4.93
N ARG A 566 -17.42 -6.45 -5.66
CA ARG A 566 -18.04 -7.38 -6.61
C ARG A 566 -18.90 -8.41 -5.92
N LYS A 567 -18.37 -8.99 -4.86
CA LYS A 567 -19.12 -9.94 -4.04
C LYS A 567 -20.38 -9.30 -3.47
N LEU A 568 -20.28 -8.05 -3.01
CA LEU A 568 -21.45 -7.28 -2.55
C LEU A 568 -22.46 -7.05 -3.67
N GLU A 569 -22.03 -6.72 -4.90
CA GLU A 569 -22.91 -6.53 -6.06
C GLU A 569 -23.60 -7.84 -6.47
N GLU A 570 -22.88 -8.96 -6.46
CA GLU A 570 -23.39 -10.28 -6.82
C GLU A 570 -24.42 -10.82 -5.82
N GLU A 571 -24.33 -10.42 -4.54
CA GLU A 571 -25.24 -10.84 -3.47
C GLU A 571 -26.55 -10.07 -3.41
N ILE A 572 -26.70 -9.00 -4.21
CA ILE A 572 -27.96 -8.23 -4.26
C ILE A 572 -29.00 -8.94 -5.11
N THR A 573 -30.15 -9.17 -4.52
CA THR A 573 -31.31 -9.71 -5.23
C THR A 573 -32.42 -8.64 -5.38
N PRO A 574 -33.32 -8.75 -6.39
CA PRO A 574 -34.46 -7.84 -6.51
C PRO A 574 -35.40 -7.79 -5.29
N ARG A 575 -35.23 -8.69 -4.32
CA ARG A 575 -36.01 -8.68 -3.07
C ARG A 575 -35.41 -7.78 -1.99
N ASP A 576 -34.15 -7.35 -2.16
CA ASP A 576 -33.42 -6.56 -1.17
C ASP A 576 -33.79 -5.06 -1.22
N TYR A 577 -34.46 -4.58 -2.30
CA TYR A 577 -34.89 -3.18 -2.52
C TYR A 577 -36.23 -3.04 -3.24
#